data_9bb181c2ea998660c3fda489abdfaf45
#
_entry.id   9bb181c2ea998660c3fda489abdfaf45
#
_cell.length_a   1.000
_cell.length_b   1.000
_cell.length_c   1.000
_cell.angle_alpha   90.00
_cell.angle_beta   90.00
_cell.angle_gamma   90.00
#
_symmetry.space_group_name_H-M   'P 1'
#
loop_
_entity.id
_entity.type
_entity.pdbx_description
1 polymer ?
#
loop_
_entity_poly.entity_id
_entity_poly.type
_entity_poly.pdbx_seq_one_letter_code
_entity_poly.pdbx_strand_id
1 'polypeptide(L)'
;MRQFTVNCRTLASPWGNEDTQTLIDILAQYDVKTTFFVVGDWAEKYPESVKALHDAGHEVMSHSNHHDHYNSLSTQQIIDDVTASNQRISASTGVTPTLIRCPYGEYDDHVIAAIRSMGMEPIQWDVDSLDWKDYDAETICERVTSKVQPGSIVLFHNAALHTPEALPTILSCLINDGYTVVPISQLILDAPYTIDHTGRQFPAEHAG
;
A
#
# COMPACT_ATOMS: atom_id res chain seq x y z
N MET A 1 -7.77 -20.44 0.15
CA MET A 1 -8.29 -19.30 0.95
C MET A 1 -8.33 -18.09 0.02
N ARG A 2 -9.42 -17.31 0.00
CA ARG A 2 -9.51 -16.12 -0.86
C ARG A 2 -8.90 -14.94 -0.10
N GLN A 3 -7.62 -14.67 -0.32
CA GLN A 3 -6.92 -13.53 0.30
C GLN A 3 -6.93 -12.33 -0.63
N PHE A 4 -7.02 -11.13 -0.08
CA PHE A 4 -6.76 -9.87 -0.74
C PHE A 4 -6.16 -8.90 0.28
N THR A 5 -5.63 -7.79 -0.17
CA THR A 5 -5.19 -6.73 0.72
C THR A 5 -5.91 -5.43 0.39
N VAL A 6 -6.19 -4.68 1.44
CA VAL A 6 -6.52 -3.26 1.36
C VAL A 6 -5.24 -2.53 1.73
N ASN A 7 -4.82 -1.56 0.94
CA ASN A 7 -3.70 -0.73 1.33
C ASN A 7 -4.09 0.74 1.27
N CYS A 8 -3.65 1.47 2.26
CA CYS A 8 -3.80 2.91 2.31
C CYS A 8 -2.48 3.56 1.90
N ARG A 9 -2.56 4.54 1.03
CA ARG A 9 -1.43 5.36 0.60
C ARG A 9 -1.53 6.71 1.29
N THR A 10 -0.47 7.11 2.00
CA THR A 10 -0.38 8.48 2.48
C THR A 10 0.26 9.34 1.41
N LEU A 11 -0.46 10.34 0.93
CA LEU A 11 0.06 11.29 -0.05
C LEU A 11 0.96 12.33 0.62
N ALA A 12 1.87 12.91 -0.18
CA ALA A 12 2.66 14.07 0.24
C ALA A 12 1.76 15.30 0.48
N SER A 13 2.26 16.28 1.27
CA SER A 13 1.57 17.56 1.49
C SER A 13 0.77 18.02 0.25
N PRO A 14 -0.53 18.43 0.36
CA PRO A 14 -1.11 19.05 1.55
C PRO A 14 -1.92 18.13 2.49
N TRP A 15 -1.87 16.82 2.30
CA TRP A 15 -2.69 15.85 3.03
C TRP A 15 -2.29 15.75 4.51
N GLY A 16 -3.29 15.73 5.38
CA GLY A 16 -3.12 15.67 6.82
C GLY A 16 -3.01 14.23 7.37
N ASN A 17 -3.23 14.09 8.67
CA ASN A 17 -3.25 12.81 9.37
C ASN A 17 -4.53 12.62 10.19
N GLU A 18 -5.54 13.42 9.92
CA GLU A 18 -6.75 13.56 10.74
C GLU A 18 -7.57 12.27 10.76
N ASP A 19 -7.52 11.47 9.70
CA ASP A 19 -8.24 10.20 9.55
C ASP A 19 -7.44 8.98 10.02
N THR A 20 -6.15 9.12 10.32
CA THR A 20 -5.27 8.00 10.66
C THR A 20 -5.84 7.14 11.80
N GLN A 21 -6.27 7.76 12.90
CA GLN A 21 -6.83 7.00 14.02
C GLN A 21 -8.18 6.37 13.65
N THR A 22 -9.00 7.07 12.89
CA THR A 22 -10.29 6.54 12.41
C THR A 22 -10.09 5.29 11.54
N LEU A 23 -9.12 5.30 10.64
CA LEU A 23 -8.80 4.12 9.80
C LEU A 23 -8.29 2.95 10.64
N ILE A 24 -7.41 3.21 11.62
CA ILE A 24 -6.95 2.19 12.57
C ILE A 24 -8.13 1.57 13.33
N ASP A 25 -9.04 2.40 13.84
CA ASP A 25 -10.20 1.95 14.63
C ASP A 25 -11.16 1.11 13.76
N ILE A 26 -11.42 1.53 12.52
CA ILE A 26 -12.24 0.77 11.58
C ILE A 26 -11.62 -0.59 11.29
N LEU A 27 -10.32 -0.64 10.94
CA LEU A 27 -9.63 -1.90 10.65
C LEU A 27 -9.61 -2.84 11.87
N ALA A 28 -9.46 -2.29 13.08
CA ALA A 28 -9.51 -3.04 14.32
C ALA A 28 -10.89 -3.68 14.60
N GLN A 29 -12.00 -3.01 14.24
CA GLN A 29 -13.37 -3.54 14.38
C GLN A 29 -13.58 -4.84 13.57
N TYR A 30 -12.86 -5.01 12.48
CA TYR A 30 -12.93 -6.18 11.59
C TYR A 30 -11.78 -7.17 11.83
N ASP A 31 -10.92 -6.93 12.82
CA ASP A 31 -9.68 -7.69 13.09
C ASP A 31 -8.77 -7.78 11.86
N VAL A 32 -8.68 -6.68 11.11
CA VAL A 32 -7.92 -6.59 9.87
C VAL A 32 -6.58 -5.91 10.09
N LYS A 33 -5.52 -6.52 9.57
CA LYS A 33 -4.21 -5.88 9.40
C LYS A 33 -3.92 -5.69 7.92
N THR A 34 -3.28 -4.56 7.59
CA THR A 34 -3.05 -4.17 6.19
C THR A 34 -1.70 -3.46 6.08
N THR A 35 -1.36 -3.03 4.86
CA THR A 35 -0.12 -2.32 4.57
C THR A 35 -0.39 -0.85 4.25
N PHE A 36 0.32 0.04 4.91
CA PHE A 36 0.32 1.47 4.63
C PHE A 36 1.62 1.86 3.93
N PHE A 37 1.51 2.47 2.76
CA PHE A 37 2.65 3.03 2.05
C PHE A 37 2.75 4.51 2.37
N VAL A 38 3.82 4.92 3.03
CA VAL A 38 3.99 6.24 3.65
C VAL A 38 5.08 7.03 2.93
N VAL A 39 4.77 8.28 2.58
CA VAL A 39 5.76 9.23 2.05
C VAL A 39 6.68 9.69 3.17
N GLY A 40 7.99 9.76 2.90
CA GLY A 40 8.99 10.14 3.90
C GLY A 40 8.75 11.52 4.51
N ASP A 41 8.37 12.52 3.71
CA ASP A 41 8.03 13.87 4.21
C ASP A 41 6.83 13.83 5.16
N TRP A 42 5.83 12.99 4.89
CA TRP A 42 4.71 12.80 5.80
C TRP A 42 5.13 12.08 7.08
N ALA A 43 6.02 11.08 6.97
CA ALA A 43 6.55 10.36 8.12
C ALA A 43 7.36 11.27 9.06
N GLU A 44 8.14 12.20 8.49
CA GLU A 44 8.86 13.21 9.28
C GLU A 44 7.92 14.20 9.96
N LYS A 45 6.86 14.60 9.26
CA LYS A 45 5.87 15.56 9.78
C LYS A 45 4.95 14.98 10.84
N TYR A 46 4.61 13.69 10.72
CA TYR A 46 3.65 13.00 11.61
C TYR A 46 4.19 11.68 12.16
N PRO A 47 5.33 11.68 12.88
CA PRO A 47 5.97 10.46 13.38
C PRO A 47 5.07 9.66 14.33
N GLU A 48 4.19 10.33 15.09
CA GLU A 48 3.23 9.68 15.98
C GLU A 48 2.18 8.87 15.19
N SER A 49 1.75 9.37 14.03
CA SER A 49 0.81 8.65 13.16
C SER A 49 1.46 7.40 12.56
N VAL A 50 2.73 7.53 12.12
CA VAL A 50 3.52 6.38 11.65
C VAL A 50 3.65 5.32 12.74
N LYS A 51 3.98 5.76 13.95
CA LYS A 51 4.09 4.88 15.11
C LYS A 51 2.76 4.24 15.48
N ALA A 52 1.64 4.97 15.43
CA ALA A 52 0.31 4.46 15.73
C ALA A 52 -0.11 3.35 14.75
N LEU A 53 0.15 3.53 13.45
CA LEU A 53 -0.09 2.50 12.44
C LEU A 53 0.71 1.22 12.74
N HIS A 54 1.99 1.38 13.06
CA HIS A 54 2.87 0.26 13.39
C HIS A 54 2.44 -0.44 14.69
N ASP A 55 2.19 0.31 15.76
CA ASP A 55 1.76 -0.24 17.07
C ASP A 55 0.41 -0.96 16.98
N ALA A 56 -0.45 -0.54 16.07
CA ALA A 56 -1.71 -1.23 15.76
C ALA A 56 -1.49 -2.54 14.99
N GLY A 57 -0.25 -2.88 14.61
CA GLY A 57 0.10 -4.12 13.92
C GLY A 57 -0.05 -4.07 12.40
N HIS A 58 -0.17 -2.88 11.81
CA HIS A 58 -0.13 -2.73 10.37
C HIS A 58 1.32 -2.69 9.86
N GLU A 59 1.52 -3.10 8.60
CA GLU A 59 2.79 -2.87 7.92
C GLU A 59 2.89 -1.41 7.49
N VAL A 60 4.03 -0.77 7.77
CA VAL A 60 4.33 0.59 7.31
C VAL A 60 5.52 0.51 6.35
N MET A 61 5.26 0.77 5.08
CA MET A 61 6.17 0.61 3.95
C MET A 61 6.38 1.92 3.21
N SER A 62 7.37 1.98 2.31
CA SER A 62 7.77 3.21 1.64
C SER A 62 6.84 3.60 0.48
N HIS A 63 6.56 4.90 0.36
CA HIS A 63 5.95 5.51 -0.81
C HIS A 63 6.82 6.66 -1.36
N SER A 64 8.13 6.44 -1.49
CA SER A 64 9.13 7.47 -1.78
C SER A 64 9.35 8.48 -0.63
N ASN A 65 10.30 9.37 -0.80
CA ASN A 65 10.56 10.44 0.16
C ASN A 65 9.75 11.71 -0.13
N HIS A 66 9.75 12.17 -1.39
CA HIS A 66 9.14 13.44 -1.82
C HIS A 66 7.98 13.29 -2.80
N HIS A 67 7.60 12.06 -3.16
CA HIS A 67 6.57 11.76 -4.16
C HIS A 67 6.91 12.28 -5.57
N ASP A 68 8.18 12.19 -5.95
CA ASP A 68 8.66 12.59 -7.27
C ASP A 68 8.33 11.54 -8.36
N HIS A 69 8.32 11.97 -9.62
CA HIS A 69 8.13 11.10 -10.79
C HIS A 69 9.38 10.25 -11.04
N TYR A 70 9.37 8.98 -10.60
CA TYR A 70 10.54 8.11 -10.65
C TYR A 70 11.06 7.82 -12.05
N ASN A 71 10.20 7.79 -13.07
CA ASN A 71 10.64 7.62 -14.46
C ASN A 71 11.51 8.79 -14.97
N SER A 72 11.51 9.94 -14.29
CA SER A 72 12.34 11.09 -14.62
C SER A 72 13.64 11.19 -13.81
N LEU A 73 13.81 10.32 -12.79
CA LEU A 73 14.97 10.31 -11.93
C LEU A 73 16.03 9.33 -12.43
N SER A 74 17.31 9.62 -12.16
CA SER A 74 18.36 8.65 -12.33
C SER A 74 18.29 7.54 -11.28
N THR A 75 18.90 6.39 -11.55
CA THR A 75 19.01 5.27 -10.60
C THR A 75 19.52 5.73 -9.23
N GLN A 76 20.55 6.59 -9.19
CA GLN A 76 21.12 7.08 -7.93
C GLN A 76 20.14 7.98 -7.18
N GLN A 77 19.41 8.85 -7.87
CA GLN A 77 18.38 9.70 -7.24
C GLN A 77 17.23 8.87 -6.64
N ILE A 78 16.81 7.79 -7.31
CA ILE A 78 15.81 6.87 -6.77
C ILE A 78 16.34 6.19 -5.50
N ILE A 79 17.58 5.69 -5.52
CA ILE A 79 18.20 5.04 -4.36
C ILE A 79 18.31 6.01 -3.17
N ASP A 80 18.72 7.25 -3.42
CA ASP A 80 18.88 8.28 -2.40
C ASP A 80 17.51 8.65 -1.78
N ASP A 81 16.48 8.84 -2.62
CA ASP A 81 15.12 9.15 -2.19
C ASP A 81 14.53 8.01 -1.34
N VAL A 82 14.59 6.77 -1.81
CA VAL A 82 14.08 5.60 -1.08
C VAL A 82 14.85 5.39 0.23
N THR A 83 16.16 5.62 0.24
CA THR A 83 16.97 5.51 1.45
C THR A 83 16.53 6.53 2.50
N ALA A 84 16.29 7.78 2.10
CA ALA A 84 15.81 8.82 3.00
C ALA A 84 14.42 8.50 3.56
N SER A 85 13.49 8.03 2.71
CA SER A 85 12.17 7.58 3.15
C SER A 85 12.26 6.45 4.18
N ASN A 86 13.05 5.42 3.90
CA ASN A 86 13.22 4.27 4.78
C ASN A 86 13.80 4.69 6.14
N GLN A 87 14.74 5.63 6.17
CA GLN A 87 15.30 6.16 7.43
C GLN A 87 14.23 6.86 8.28
N ARG A 88 13.38 7.69 7.67
CA ARG A 88 12.30 8.41 8.35
C ARG A 88 11.24 7.45 8.91
N ILE A 89 10.83 6.45 8.14
CA ILE A 89 9.88 5.42 8.59
C ILE A 89 10.48 4.58 9.71
N SER A 90 11.72 4.13 9.55
CA SER A 90 12.41 3.30 10.54
C SER A 90 12.63 4.05 11.87
N ALA A 91 12.81 5.37 11.84
CA ALA A 91 12.95 6.18 13.04
C ALA A 91 11.71 6.10 13.95
N SER A 92 10.51 5.94 13.37
CA SER A 92 9.24 5.85 14.11
C SER A 92 8.82 4.43 14.44
N THR A 93 9.18 3.44 13.59
CA THR A 93 8.70 2.05 13.70
C THR A 93 9.75 1.08 14.25
N GLY A 94 11.03 1.42 14.14
CA GLY A 94 12.15 0.49 14.40
C GLY A 94 12.33 -0.57 13.31
N VAL A 95 11.51 -0.55 12.23
CA VAL A 95 11.53 -1.54 11.15
C VAL A 95 11.87 -0.86 9.83
N THR A 96 12.80 -1.44 9.07
CA THR A 96 13.15 -0.95 7.74
C THR A 96 12.14 -1.47 6.72
N PRO A 97 11.50 -0.60 5.91
CA PRO A 97 10.61 -1.03 4.85
C PRO A 97 11.30 -1.95 3.84
N THR A 98 10.60 -3.01 3.44
CA THR A 98 11.05 -3.97 2.42
C THR A 98 10.22 -3.89 1.14
N LEU A 99 9.11 -3.17 1.19
CA LEU A 99 8.22 -2.94 0.06
C LEU A 99 8.16 -1.44 -0.25
N ILE A 100 7.96 -1.13 -1.52
CA ILE A 100 7.73 0.25 -1.96
C ILE A 100 6.58 0.30 -2.97
N ARG A 101 5.77 1.34 -2.87
CA ARG A 101 4.88 1.74 -3.96
C ARG A 101 5.45 2.96 -4.65
N CYS A 102 5.71 2.86 -5.94
CA CYS A 102 6.22 4.00 -6.70
C CYS A 102 5.15 5.12 -6.79
N PRO A 103 5.56 6.39 -6.70
CA PRO A 103 4.66 7.53 -6.92
C PRO A 103 3.93 7.41 -8.26
N TYR A 104 2.67 7.83 -8.29
CA TYR A 104 1.79 7.80 -9.47
C TYR A 104 1.58 6.40 -10.09
N GLY A 105 2.14 5.34 -9.50
CA GLY A 105 2.19 4.01 -10.11
C GLY A 105 3.17 3.92 -11.27
N GLU A 106 4.06 4.87 -11.43
CA GLU A 106 5.07 4.90 -12.49
C GLU A 106 6.19 3.92 -12.21
N TYR A 107 6.53 3.15 -13.21
CA TYR A 107 7.71 2.29 -13.21
C TYR A 107 8.13 1.94 -14.63
N ASP A 108 9.40 1.64 -14.79
CA ASP A 108 10.00 1.03 -15.95
C ASP A 108 11.15 0.11 -15.50
N ASP A 109 11.88 -0.47 -16.43
CA ASP A 109 12.92 -1.44 -16.12
C ASP A 109 14.02 -0.84 -15.21
N HIS A 110 14.36 0.45 -15.40
CA HIS A 110 15.41 1.07 -14.59
C HIS A 110 14.93 1.36 -13.16
N VAL A 111 13.66 1.77 -12.97
CA VAL A 111 13.05 1.98 -11.65
C VAL A 111 12.99 0.66 -10.88
N ILE A 112 12.50 -0.41 -11.53
CA ILE A 112 12.43 -1.75 -10.92
C ILE A 112 13.84 -2.24 -10.54
N ALA A 113 14.81 -2.09 -11.43
CA ALA A 113 16.19 -2.50 -11.16
C ALA A 113 16.82 -1.72 -9.99
N ALA A 114 16.59 -0.40 -9.92
CA ALA A 114 17.06 0.44 -8.81
C ALA A 114 16.49 -0.04 -7.46
N ILE A 115 15.17 -0.24 -7.38
CA ILE A 115 14.49 -0.67 -6.17
C ILE A 115 14.95 -2.06 -5.73
N ARG A 116 15.03 -3.02 -6.67
CA ARG A 116 15.46 -4.39 -6.36
C ARG A 116 16.93 -4.48 -5.97
N SER A 117 17.78 -3.56 -6.46
CA SER A 117 19.19 -3.49 -6.02
C SER A 117 19.32 -3.13 -4.53
N MET A 118 18.29 -2.53 -3.94
CA MET A 118 18.22 -2.21 -2.51
C MET A 118 17.60 -3.35 -1.67
N GLY A 119 17.26 -4.49 -2.28
CA GLY A 119 16.57 -5.60 -1.61
C GLY A 119 15.10 -5.32 -1.31
N MET A 120 14.49 -4.36 -1.99
CA MET A 120 13.08 -4.02 -1.87
C MET A 120 12.28 -4.52 -3.06
N GLU A 121 10.97 -4.76 -2.86
CA GLU A 121 10.05 -5.15 -3.93
C GLU A 121 9.07 -4.03 -4.25
N PRO A 122 8.95 -3.59 -5.53
CA PRO A 122 7.96 -2.62 -5.94
C PRO A 122 6.57 -3.26 -6.05
N ILE A 123 5.56 -2.60 -5.48
CA ILE A 123 4.20 -3.11 -5.38
C ILE A 123 3.23 -2.20 -6.12
N GLN A 124 2.46 -2.79 -7.04
CA GLN A 124 1.34 -2.14 -7.73
C GLN A 124 -0.01 -2.51 -7.12
N TRP A 125 -1.09 -2.17 -7.78
CA TRP A 125 -2.48 -2.50 -7.42
C TRP A 125 -3.26 -2.88 -8.67
N ASP A 126 -4.31 -3.66 -8.51
CA ASP A 126 -5.24 -4.04 -9.58
C ASP A 126 -6.63 -3.42 -9.40
N VAL A 127 -6.98 -3.01 -8.18
CA VAL A 127 -8.25 -2.34 -7.89
C VAL A 127 -7.98 -0.95 -7.31
N ASP A 128 -8.34 0.09 -8.07
CA ASP A 128 -8.27 1.48 -7.64
C ASP A 128 -9.66 1.94 -7.16
N SER A 129 -9.78 2.31 -5.90
CA SER A 129 -11.01 2.84 -5.32
C SER A 129 -11.43 4.16 -5.95
N LEU A 130 -10.48 4.96 -6.43
CA LEU A 130 -10.62 6.35 -6.86
C LEU A 130 -11.26 7.26 -5.79
N ASP A 131 -11.07 6.92 -4.51
CA ASP A 131 -11.58 7.68 -3.36
C ASP A 131 -11.10 9.14 -3.33
N TRP A 132 -9.91 9.41 -3.88
CA TRP A 132 -9.35 10.75 -4.04
C TRP A 132 -10.15 11.67 -4.99
N LYS A 133 -11.14 11.13 -5.72
CA LYS A 133 -12.04 11.88 -6.62
C LYS A 133 -13.31 12.36 -5.92
N ASP A 134 -13.37 12.25 -4.61
CA ASP A 134 -14.53 12.63 -3.79
C ASP A 134 -15.84 11.93 -4.21
N TYR A 135 -15.74 10.70 -4.73
CA TYR A 135 -16.91 9.86 -4.93
C TYR A 135 -17.55 9.54 -3.57
N ASP A 136 -18.87 9.43 -3.55
CA ASP A 136 -19.58 9.00 -2.35
C ASP A 136 -19.24 7.56 -1.92
N ALA A 137 -19.54 7.23 -0.69
CA ALA A 137 -19.19 5.94 -0.10
C ALA A 137 -19.82 4.75 -0.84
N GLU A 138 -21.02 4.91 -1.40
CA GLU A 138 -21.72 3.87 -2.16
C GLU A 138 -20.97 3.58 -3.47
N THR A 139 -20.60 4.62 -4.23
CA THR A 139 -19.82 4.51 -5.47
C THR A 139 -18.46 3.87 -5.22
N ILE A 140 -17.76 4.25 -4.14
CA ILE A 140 -16.48 3.65 -3.77
C ILE A 140 -16.67 2.16 -3.43
N CYS A 141 -17.71 1.83 -2.65
CA CYS A 141 -18.02 0.46 -2.26
C CYS A 141 -18.32 -0.43 -3.49
N GLU A 142 -19.22 -0.01 -4.38
CA GLU A 142 -19.54 -0.74 -5.60
C GLU A 142 -18.32 -0.94 -6.48
N ARG A 143 -17.52 0.12 -6.65
CA ARG A 143 -16.30 0.08 -7.46
C ARG A 143 -15.29 -0.94 -6.96
N VAL A 144 -15.11 -1.06 -5.67
CA VAL A 144 -14.18 -2.01 -5.07
C VAL A 144 -14.77 -3.41 -5.09
N THR A 145 -15.95 -3.62 -4.54
CA THR A 145 -16.54 -4.96 -4.35
C THR A 145 -16.83 -5.67 -5.68
N SER A 146 -17.14 -4.92 -6.75
CA SER A 146 -17.38 -5.50 -8.07
C SER A 146 -16.11 -6.00 -8.79
N LYS A 147 -14.91 -5.63 -8.33
CA LYS A 147 -13.64 -5.92 -9.01
C LYS A 147 -12.70 -6.83 -8.24
N VAL A 148 -12.83 -6.89 -6.91
CA VAL A 148 -11.95 -7.69 -6.08
C VAL A 148 -12.03 -9.17 -6.46
N GLN A 149 -10.87 -9.78 -6.64
CA GLN A 149 -10.68 -11.21 -6.86
C GLN A 149 -9.57 -11.74 -5.93
N PRO A 150 -9.41 -13.06 -5.79
CA PRO A 150 -8.31 -13.61 -4.98
C PRO A 150 -6.96 -13.10 -5.46
N GLY A 151 -6.17 -12.54 -4.54
CA GLY A 151 -4.89 -11.92 -4.82
C GLY A 151 -4.95 -10.44 -5.17
N SER A 152 -6.12 -9.81 -5.15
CA SER A 152 -6.26 -8.37 -5.42
C SER A 152 -5.55 -7.51 -4.39
N ILE A 153 -4.97 -6.42 -4.88
CA ILE A 153 -4.43 -5.31 -4.09
C ILE A 153 -5.28 -4.08 -4.36
N VAL A 154 -6.03 -3.65 -3.35
CA VAL A 154 -6.96 -2.51 -3.47
C VAL A 154 -6.28 -1.25 -2.95
N LEU A 155 -6.26 -0.19 -3.77
CA LEU A 155 -5.70 1.10 -3.42
C LEU A 155 -6.75 2.03 -2.81
N PHE A 156 -6.43 2.59 -1.64
CA PHE A 156 -7.11 3.72 -1.00
C PHE A 156 -6.11 4.83 -0.66
N HIS A 157 -6.62 6.01 -0.33
CA HIS A 157 -5.81 7.16 0.08
C HIS A 157 -6.24 7.64 1.47
N ASN A 158 -5.28 8.11 2.28
CA ASN A 158 -5.59 8.85 3.49
C ASN A 158 -6.15 10.23 3.15
N ALA A 159 -6.87 10.82 4.09
CA ALA A 159 -7.53 12.12 3.94
C ALA A 159 -8.49 12.21 2.74
N ALA A 160 -8.86 11.08 2.13
CA ALA A 160 -9.95 11.01 1.16
C ALA A 160 -11.28 11.07 1.91
N LEU A 161 -12.14 12.01 1.50
CA LEU A 161 -13.30 12.45 2.27
C LEU A 161 -14.24 11.31 2.70
N HIS A 162 -14.48 10.33 1.81
CA HIS A 162 -15.47 9.26 2.02
C HIS A 162 -14.87 7.88 2.28
N THR A 163 -13.54 7.75 2.35
CA THR A 163 -12.89 6.46 2.64
C THR A 163 -13.28 5.90 4.02
N PRO A 164 -13.28 6.70 5.12
CA PRO A 164 -13.72 6.20 6.42
C PRO A 164 -15.18 5.73 6.43
N GLU A 165 -16.04 6.32 5.61
CA GLU A 165 -17.45 5.95 5.49
C GLU A 165 -17.64 4.66 4.65
N ALA A 166 -16.88 4.51 3.55
CA ALA A 166 -16.99 3.37 2.63
C ALA A 166 -16.37 2.08 3.19
N LEU A 167 -15.25 2.21 3.91
CA LEU A 167 -14.40 1.08 4.30
C LEU A 167 -15.13 0.02 5.14
N PRO A 168 -15.99 0.36 6.15
CA PRO A 168 -16.74 -0.63 6.91
C PRO A 168 -17.63 -1.52 6.03
N THR A 169 -18.34 -0.92 5.09
CA THR A 169 -19.22 -1.65 4.17
C THR A 169 -18.42 -2.56 3.24
N ILE A 170 -17.30 -2.08 2.69
CA ILE A 170 -16.41 -2.85 1.84
C ILE A 170 -15.87 -4.06 2.59
N LEU A 171 -15.33 -3.86 3.78
CA LEU A 171 -14.78 -4.94 4.61
C LEU A 171 -15.86 -5.98 4.95
N SER A 172 -17.03 -5.51 5.39
CA SER A 172 -18.16 -6.40 5.72
C SER A 172 -18.60 -7.24 4.52
N CYS A 173 -18.77 -6.64 3.34
CA CYS A 173 -19.16 -7.34 2.13
C CYS A 173 -18.12 -8.42 1.74
N LEU A 174 -16.85 -8.05 1.66
CA LEU A 174 -15.80 -8.96 1.20
C LEU A 174 -15.53 -10.09 2.20
N ILE A 175 -15.57 -9.82 3.51
CA ILE A 175 -15.44 -10.85 4.54
C ILE A 175 -16.62 -11.82 4.47
N ASN A 176 -17.85 -11.34 4.30
CA ASN A 176 -19.04 -12.20 4.15
C ASN A 176 -18.97 -13.04 2.88
N ASP A 177 -18.32 -12.57 1.81
CA ASP A 177 -18.07 -13.31 0.58
C ASP A 177 -16.90 -14.33 0.72
N GLY A 178 -16.35 -14.48 1.91
CA GLY A 178 -15.31 -15.46 2.25
C GLY A 178 -13.90 -15.02 1.90
N TYR A 179 -13.66 -13.71 1.74
CA TYR A 179 -12.33 -13.17 1.60
C TYR A 179 -11.67 -12.95 2.97
N THR A 180 -10.35 -13.05 3.00
CA THR A 180 -9.52 -12.67 4.15
C THR A 180 -8.62 -11.51 3.74
N VAL A 181 -8.66 -10.42 4.48
CA VAL A 181 -7.76 -9.27 4.29
C VAL A 181 -6.43 -9.57 4.98
N VAL A 182 -5.34 -9.40 4.27
CA VAL A 182 -3.98 -9.65 4.80
C VAL A 182 -3.03 -8.52 4.42
N PRO A 183 -1.95 -8.28 5.17
CA PRO A 183 -0.86 -7.41 4.74
C PRO A 183 -0.23 -7.90 3.43
N ILE A 184 0.39 -7.00 2.67
CA ILE A 184 0.99 -7.35 1.37
C ILE A 184 2.09 -8.40 1.52
N SER A 185 2.91 -8.35 2.57
CA SER A 185 3.95 -9.36 2.80
C SER A 185 3.39 -10.79 2.92
N GLN A 186 2.12 -10.93 3.32
CA GLN A 186 1.44 -12.23 3.40
C GLN A 186 0.69 -12.60 2.11
N LEU A 187 0.54 -11.66 1.19
CA LEU A 187 -0.16 -11.87 -0.08
C LEU A 187 0.79 -12.24 -1.21
N ILE A 188 1.96 -11.59 -1.27
CA ILE A 188 2.97 -11.85 -2.31
C ILE A 188 3.58 -13.22 -2.10
N LEU A 189 3.96 -13.86 -3.22
CA LEU A 189 4.55 -15.19 -3.19
C LEU A 189 6.04 -15.12 -2.87
N ASP A 190 6.51 -16.09 -2.07
CA ASP A 190 7.94 -16.38 -1.96
C ASP A 190 8.46 -17.01 -3.26
N ALA A 191 9.72 -16.74 -3.60
CA ALA A 191 10.37 -17.37 -4.76
C ALA A 191 10.42 -18.91 -4.59
N PRO A 192 10.26 -19.70 -5.66
CA PRO A 192 10.21 -19.27 -7.07
C PRO A 192 8.78 -18.92 -7.55
N TYR A 193 8.66 -17.80 -8.23
CA TYR A 193 7.43 -17.39 -8.90
C TYR A 193 7.76 -16.76 -10.27
N THR A 194 6.76 -16.64 -11.13
CA THR A 194 6.80 -15.86 -12.37
C THR A 194 5.87 -14.66 -12.25
N ILE A 195 6.15 -13.60 -13.01
CA ILE A 195 5.29 -12.40 -13.08
C ILE A 195 4.83 -12.27 -14.52
N ASP A 196 3.52 -12.10 -14.74
CA ASP A 196 2.98 -11.83 -16.06
C ASP A 196 3.08 -10.34 -16.44
N HIS A 197 2.64 -10.01 -17.66
CA HIS A 197 2.68 -8.64 -18.19
C HIS A 197 1.78 -7.64 -17.42
N THR A 198 0.89 -8.13 -16.55
CA THR A 198 0.06 -7.29 -15.67
C THR A 198 0.68 -7.06 -14.31
N GLY A 199 1.83 -7.66 -14.01
CA GLY A 199 2.49 -7.62 -12.72
C GLY A 199 1.99 -8.65 -11.71
N ARG A 200 1.12 -9.59 -12.13
CA ARG A 200 0.59 -10.63 -11.24
C ARG A 200 1.59 -11.76 -11.07
N GLN A 201 1.77 -12.19 -9.82
CA GLN A 201 2.63 -13.32 -9.47
C GLN A 201 1.88 -14.65 -9.63
N PHE A 202 2.59 -15.64 -10.17
CA PHE A 202 2.13 -17.04 -10.25
C PHE A 202 3.21 -17.95 -9.68
N PRO A 203 2.85 -18.98 -8.89
CA PRO A 203 3.83 -19.97 -8.46
C PRO A 203 4.55 -20.54 -9.69
N ALA A 204 5.88 -20.64 -9.64
CA ALA A 204 6.59 -21.34 -10.69
C ALA A 204 6.16 -22.81 -10.64
N GLU A 205 5.71 -23.37 -11.77
CA GLU A 205 5.49 -24.80 -11.88
C GLU A 205 6.83 -25.49 -11.60
N HIS A 206 6.84 -26.46 -10.71
CA HIS A 206 8.01 -27.30 -10.53
C HIS A 206 8.25 -28.01 -11.86
N ALA A 207 9.28 -27.62 -12.59
CA ALA A 207 9.80 -28.40 -13.70
C ALA A 207 10.24 -29.75 -13.09
N GLY A 208 9.35 -30.78 -13.24
CA GLY A 208 9.62 -32.14 -12.81
C GLY A 208 10.68 -32.81 -13.69
#